data_c01060ef75471306c58e18a05461a27d
#
_entry.id   c01060ef75471306c58e18a05461a27d
#
_cell.length_a   1.000
_cell.length_b   1.000
_cell.length_c   1.000
_cell.angle_alpha   90.00
_cell.angle_beta   90.00
_cell.angle_gamma   90.00
#
_symmetry.space_group_name_H-M   'P 1'
#
loop_
_entity.id
_entity.type
_entity.pdbx_description
1 polymer ?
#
loop_
_entity_poly.entity_id
_entity_poly.type
_entity_poly.pdbx_seq_one_letter_code
_entity_poly.pdbx_strand_id
1 'polypeptide(L)'
;VIAIRQLGINSKQELEEQIQKIADERQNVLDQIRDIESKMGKLSETMEQVETIRKYRGHYKYNKANPNDENFAKEYSAELKLYTVASKAIIESYDSVPKSKDILKELDQFQEKKNTLMQEYSKSNDLFSELVQYKKNYENYMDKEVKRENIQE
;
A
#
# COMPACT_ATOMS: atom_id res chain seq x y z
N VAL A 1 12.13 26.38 7.79
CA VAL A 1 13.15 27.11 8.54
C VAL A 1 13.16 26.72 10.02
N ILE A 2 12.00 26.68 10.68
CA ILE A 2 11.87 26.27 12.10
C ILE A 2 12.24 24.81 12.29
N ALA A 3 11.78 23.93 11.41
CA ALA A 3 12.07 22.49 11.46
C ALA A 3 13.58 22.20 11.31
N ILE A 4 14.27 22.92 10.45
CA ILE A 4 15.71 22.78 10.22
C ILE A 4 16.50 23.21 11.47
N ARG A 5 16.11 24.32 12.11
CA ARG A 5 16.72 24.76 13.35
C ARG A 5 16.53 23.77 14.50
N GLN A 6 15.36 23.12 14.56
CA GLN A 6 15.07 22.09 15.56
C GLN A 6 15.94 20.83 15.38
N LEU A 7 16.40 20.54 14.17
CA LEU A 7 17.27 19.41 13.87
C LEU A 7 18.73 19.64 14.29
N GLY A 8 19.11 20.88 14.66
CA GLY A 8 20.47 21.18 15.10
C GLY A 8 21.52 21.02 14.01
N ILE A 9 21.19 21.33 12.76
CA ILE A 9 22.09 21.22 11.63
C ILE A 9 23.09 22.38 11.62
N ASN A 10 24.38 22.10 11.75
CA ASN A 10 25.45 23.09 11.87
C ASN A 10 26.44 23.06 10.69
N SER A 11 26.39 22.07 9.81
CA SER A 11 27.32 21.96 8.68
C SER A 11 26.63 21.38 7.44
N LYS A 12 27.26 21.58 6.28
CA LYS A 12 26.79 20.98 5.01
C LYS A 12 26.73 19.46 5.08
N GLN A 13 27.75 18.84 5.71
CA GLN A 13 27.80 17.40 5.88
C GLN A 13 26.63 16.89 6.74
N GLU A 14 26.34 17.53 7.85
CA GLU A 14 25.18 17.21 8.69
C GLU A 14 23.87 17.36 7.93
N LEU A 15 23.76 18.38 7.09
CA LEU A 15 22.60 18.62 6.24
C LEU A 15 22.41 17.48 5.24
N GLU A 16 23.47 17.05 4.57
CA GLU A 16 23.44 15.93 3.62
C GLU A 16 23.06 14.61 4.31
N GLU A 17 23.60 14.38 5.50
CA GLU A 17 23.26 13.21 6.32
C GLU A 17 21.78 13.19 6.71
N GLN A 18 21.24 14.34 7.12
CA GLN A 18 19.81 14.48 7.46
C GLN A 18 18.91 14.28 6.24
N ILE A 19 19.29 14.82 5.09
CA ILE A 19 18.56 14.62 3.83
C ILE A 19 18.51 13.13 3.49
N GLN A 20 19.63 12.43 3.60
CA GLN A 20 19.68 10.99 3.32
C GLN A 20 18.83 10.21 4.32
N LYS A 21 18.90 10.53 5.59
CA LYS A 21 18.09 9.90 6.64
C LYS A 21 16.59 10.05 6.37
N ILE A 22 16.16 11.26 6.03
CA ILE A 22 14.75 11.54 5.73
C ILE A 22 14.32 10.84 4.43
N ALA A 23 15.20 10.80 3.43
CA ALA A 23 14.93 10.04 2.19
C ALA A 23 14.72 8.55 2.47
N ASP A 24 15.56 7.95 3.33
CA ASP A 24 15.47 6.55 3.71
C ASP A 24 14.19 6.27 4.52
N GLU A 25 13.85 7.13 5.47
CA GLU A 25 12.61 7.04 6.24
C GLU A 25 11.39 7.14 5.34
N ARG A 26 11.39 8.08 4.40
CA ARG A 26 10.32 8.26 3.42
C ARG A 26 10.15 7.00 2.56
N GLN A 27 11.25 6.44 2.08
CA GLN A 27 11.21 5.22 1.27
C GLN A 27 10.69 4.03 2.07
N ASN A 28 11.11 3.89 3.34
CA ASN A 28 10.63 2.84 4.22
C ASN A 28 9.12 2.93 4.45
N VAL A 29 8.59 4.12 4.67
CA VAL A 29 7.14 4.35 4.82
C VAL A 29 6.41 3.98 3.53
N LEU A 30 6.96 4.37 2.37
CA LEU A 30 6.38 4.04 1.07
C LEU A 30 6.34 2.52 0.84
N ASP A 31 7.40 1.81 1.21
CA ASP A 31 7.45 0.34 1.11
C ASP A 31 6.40 -0.32 2.00
N GLN A 32 6.17 0.20 3.21
CA GLN A 32 5.12 -0.26 4.10
C GLN A 32 3.73 -0.03 3.53
N ILE A 33 3.50 1.14 2.90
CA ILE A 33 2.22 1.44 2.23
C ILE A 33 1.97 0.44 1.10
N ARG A 34 2.96 0.16 0.27
CA ARG A 34 2.86 -0.81 -0.83
C ARG A 34 2.57 -2.22 -0.34
N ASP A 35 3.20 -2.63 0.77
CA ASP A 35 2.93 -3.93 1.40
C ASP A 35 1.48 -4.04 1.87
N ILE A 36 0.97 -3.01 2.53
CA ILE A 36 -0.43 -2.95 2.98
C ILE A 36 -1.39 -2.97 1.80
N GLU A 37 -1.12 -2.21 0.74
CA GLU A 37 -1.94 -2.20 -0.47
C GLU A 37 -2.00 -3.58 -1.12
N SER A 38 -0.88 -4.31 -1.15
CA SER A 38 -0.83 -5.68 -1.64
C SER A 38 -1.68 -6.62 -0.81
N LYS A 39 -1.62 -6.52 0.51
CA LYS A 39 -2.44 -7.33 1.44
C LYS A 39 -3.93 -7.01 1.30
N MET A 40 -4.28 -5.74 1.15
CA MET A 40 -5.67 -5.31 0.90
C MET A 40 -6.19 -5.85 -0.43
N GLY A 41 -5.35 -5.84 -1.47
CA GLY A 41 -5.69 -6.42 -2.78
C GLY A 41 -6.03 -7.90 -2.68
N LYS A 42 -5.23 -8.67 -1.95
CA LYS A 42 -5.49 -10.12 -1.72
C LYS A 42 -6.77 -10.34 -0.93
N LEU A 43 -7.04 -9.54 0.09
CA LEU A 43 -8.28 -9.63 0.87
C LEU A 43 -9.51 -9.29 0.03
N SER A 44 -9.39 -8.30 -0.86
CA SER A 44 -10.47 -7.94 -1.78
C SER A 44 -10.78 -9.07 -2.76
N GLU A 45 -9.76 -9.73 -3.29
CA GLU A 45 -9.94 -10.93 -4.13
C GLU A 45 -10.63 -12.06 -3.34
N THR A 46 -10.19 -12.31 -2.11
CA THR A 46 -10.83 -13.30 -1.22
C THR A 46 -12.28 -12.96 -0.98
N MET A 47 -12.61 -11.68 -0.78
CA MET A 47 -13.99 -11.23 -0.60
C MET A 47 -14.86 -11.54 -1.82
N GLU A 48 -14.36 -11.27 -3.03
CA GLU A 48 -15.04 -11.60 -4.28
C GLU A 48 -15.29 -13.09 -4.41
N GLN A 49 -14.32 -13.93 -4.07
CA GLN A 49 -14.42 -15.37 -4.08
C GLN A 49 -15.47 -15.88 -3.08
N VAL A 50 -15.47 -15.32 -1.88
CA VAL A 50 -16.47 -15.65 -0.83
C VAL A 50 -17.88 -15.28 -1.28
N GLU A 51 -18.05 -14.13 -1.88
CA GLU A 51 -19.33 -13.68 -2.43
C GLU A 51 -19.81 -14.58 -3.57
N THR A 52 -18.93 -14.98 -4.47
CA THR A 52 -19.23 -15.93 -5.55
C THR A 52 -19.67 -17.29 -5.01
N ILE A 53 -18.98 -17.81 -4.00
CA ILE A 53 -19.35 -19.06 -3.33
C ILE A 53 -20.75 -18.93 -2.73
N ARG A 54 -21.02 -17.86 -2.02
CA ARG A 54 -22.31 -17.61 -1.39
C ARG A 54 -23.42 -17.52 -2.42
N LYS A 55 -23.19 -16.81 -3.51
CA LYS A 55 -24.17 -16.58 -4.57
C LYS A 55 -24.57 -17.87 -5.30
N TYR A 56 -23.59 -18.73 -5.58
CA TYR A 56 -23.83 -19.93 -6.41
C TYR A 56 -23.82 -21.24 -5.65
N ARG A 57 -23.74 -21.20 -4.32
CA ARG A 57 -23.77 -22.41 -3.47
C ARG A 57 -25.01 -23.25 -3.71
N GLY A 58 -26.18 -22.64 -3.85
CA GLY A 58 -27.44 -23.31 -4.12
C GLY A 58 -27.41 -24.07 -5.44
N HIS A 59 -26.88 -23.47 -6.50
CA HIS A 59 -26.73 -24.09 -7.82
C HIS A 59 -25.81 -25.33 -7.75
N TYR A 60 -24.68 -25.17 -7.05
CA TYR A 60 -23.73 -26.28 -6.87
C TYR A 60 -24.34 -27.45 -6.11
N LYS A 61 -25.02 -27.18 -4.99
CA LYS A 61 -25.69 -28.23 -4.19
C LYS A 61 -26.74 -28.96 -4.98
N TYR A 62 -27.55 -28.24 -5.76
CA TYR A 62 -28.57 -28.86 -6.63
C TYR A 62 -27.92 -29.76 -7.69
N ASN A 63 -26.90 -29.27 -8.38
CA ASN A 63 -26.20 -30.02 -9.41
C ASN A 63 -25.55 -31.29 -8.86
N LYS A 64 -24.97 -31.21 -7.67
CA LYS A 64 -24.37 -32.37 -7.00
C LYS A 64 -25.41 -33.40 -6.58
N ALA A 65 -26.56 -32.95 -6.11
CA ALA A 65 -27.68 -33.83 -5.74
C ALA A 65 -28.45 -34.42 -6.95
N ASN A 66 -28.37 -33.74 -8.08
CA ASN A 66 -29.11 -34.12 -9.30
C ASN A 66 -28.15 -34.26 -10.50
N PRO A 67 -27.17 -35.19 -10.48
CA PRO A 67 -26.15 -35.30 -11.52
C PRO A 67 -26.68 -35.64 -12.90
N ASN A 68 -27.90 -36.18 -12.99
CA ASN A 68 -28.56 -36.58 -14.25
C ASN A 68 -29.40 -35.45 -14.87
N ASP A 69 -29.54 -34.31 -14.20
CA ASP A 69 -30.24 -33.15 -14.74
C ASP A 69 -29.32 -32.37 -15.68
N GLU A 70 -29.19 -32.82 -16.90
CA GLU A 70 -28.33 -32.25 -17.93
C GLU A 70 -28.76 -30.82 -18.33
N ASN A 71 -30.06 -30.57 -18.32
CA ASN A 71 -30.60 -29.25 -18.67
C ASN A 71 -30.16 -28.20 -17.68
N PHE A 72 -30.22 -28.51 -16.38
CA PHE A 72 -29.73 -27.63 -15.32
C PHE A 72 -28.23 -27.36 -15.46
N ALA A 73 -27.45 -28.42 -15.66
CA ALA A 73 -26.00 -28.33 -15.82
C ALA A 73 -25.59 -27.46 -17.02
N LYS A 74 -26.36 -27.51 -18.12
CA LYS A 74 -26.13 -26.67 -19.30
C LYS A 74 -26.52 -25.21 -19.04
N GLU A 75 -27.71 -25.01 -18.47
CA GLU A 75 -28.23 -23.64 -18.19
C GLU A 75 -27.35 -22.87 -17.25
N TYR A 76 -26.84 -23.50 -16.20
CA TYR A 76 -26.02 -22.89 -15.15
C TYR A 76 -24.53 -23.23 -15.22
N SER A 77 -24.07 -23.63 -16.42
CA SER A 77 -22.68 -24.05 -16.66
C SER A 77 -21.66 -22.98 -16.24
N ALA A 78 -21.92 -21.70 -16.55
CA ALA A 78 -21.03 -20.59 -16.19
C ALA A 78 -20.98 -20.36 -14.67
N GLU A 79 -22.13 -20.39 -14.00
CA GLU A 79 -22.27 -20.20 -12.56
C GLU A 79 -21.61 -21.32 -11.78
N LEU A 80 -21.77 -22.57 -12.23
CA LEU A 80 -21.13 -23.74 -11.63
C LEU A 80 -19.60 -23.67 -11.77
N LYS A 81 -19.11 -23.21 -12.90
CA LYS A 81 -17.68 -23.01 -13.14
C LYS A 81 -17.11 -21.92 -12.23
N LEU A 82 -17.80 -20.78 -12.10
CA LEU A 82 -17.41 -19.70 -11.21
C LEU A 82 -17.34 -20.16 -9.75
N TYR A 83 -18.34 -20.93 -9.31
CA TYR A 83 -18.33 -21.53 -7.97
C TYR A 83 -17.12 -22.44 -7.76
N THR A 84 -16.83 -23.32 -8.70
CA THR A 84 -15.73 -24.27 -8.61
C THR A 84 -14.38 -23.55 -8.53
N VAL A 85 -14.16 -22.55 -9.38
CA VAL A 85 -12.94 -21.76 -9.38
C VAL A 85 -12.76 -21.01 -8.07
N ALA A 86 -13.81 -20.34 -7.59
CA ALA A 86 -13.77 -19.61 -6.32
C ALA A 86 -13.52 -20.54 -5.13
N SER A 87 -14.20 -21.68 -5.06
CA SER A 87 -14.02 -22.68 -4.00
C SER A 87 -12.59 -23.23 -3.97
N LYS A 88 -12.03 -23.53 -5.12
CA LYS A 88 -10.66 -24.04 -5.25
C LYS A 88 -9.65 -22.99 -4.74
N ALA A 89 -9.82 -21.73 -5.11
CA ALA A 89 -8.96 -20.63 -4.67
C ALA A 89 -9.02 -20.46 -3.15
N ILE A 90 -10.20 -20.55 -2.55
CA ILE A 90 -10.38 -20.46 -1.09
C ILE A 90 -9.71 -21.64 -0.38
N ILE A 91 -9.91 -22.87 -0.85
CA ILE A 91 -9.34 -24.08 -0.24
C ILE A 91 -7.80 -24.04 -0.25
N GLU A 92 -7.19 -23.48 -1.27
CA GLU A 92 -5.72 -23.34 -1.36
C GLU A 92 -5.14 -22.44 -0.25
N SER A 93 -5.89 -21.48 0.25
CA SER A 93 -5.43 -20.46 1.20
C SER A 93 -6.07 -20.56 2.59
N TYR A 94 -7.20 -21.22 2.73
CA TYR A 94 -7.99 -21.27 3.96
C TYR A 94 -8.50 -22.66 4.25
N ASP A 95 -8.56 -23.06 5.51
CA ASP A 95 -9.14 -24.33 5.95
C ASP A 95 -10.68 -24.37 5.78
N SER A 96 -11.30 -23.22 5.92
CA SER A 96 -12.74 -23.06 5.72
C SER A 96 -13.01 -21.69 5.04
N VAL A 97 -14.23 -21.52 4.51
CA VAL A 97 -14.61 -20.26 3.88
C VAL A 97 -14.63 -19.14 4.91
N PRO A 98 -13.81 -18.07 4.74
CA PRO A 98 -13.80 -16.95 5.65
C PRO A 98 -15.16 -16.24 5.69
N LYS A 99 -15.46 -15.63 6.82
CA LYS A 99 -16.68 -14.82 6.96
C LYS A 99 -16.42 -13.44 6.35
N SER A 100 -17.36 -12.95 5.54
CA SER A 100 -17.29 -11.61 4.94
C SER A 100 -17.04 -10.52 5.98
N LYS A 101 -17.67 -10.63 7.13
CA LYS A 101 -17.52 -9.68 8.25
C LYS A 101 -16.07 -9.60 8.74
N ASP A 102 -15.38 -10.73 8.83
CA ASP A 102 -13.99 -10.78 9.29
C ASP A 102 -13.05 -10.17 8.25
N ILE A 103 -13.30 -10.42 6.96
CA ILE A 103 -12.53 -9.83 5.86
C ILE A 103 -12.69 -8.31 5.85
N LEU A 104 -13.92 -7.81 5.99
CA LEU A 104 -14.20 -6.36 6.04
C LEU A 104 -13.50 -5.71 7.23
N LYS A 105 -13.48 -6.37 8.38
CA LYS A 105 -12.78 -5.88 9.57
C LYS A 105 -11.28 -5.75 9.35
N GLU A 106 -10.65 -6.75 8.73
CA GLU A 106 -9.23 -6.70 8.39
C GLU A 106 -8.93 -5.59 7.37
N LEU A 107 -9.78 -5.43 6.35
CA LEU A 107 -9.65 -4.35 5.36
C LEU A 107 -9.71 -2.98 6.03
N ASP A 108 -10.64 -2.78 6.96
CA ASP A 108 -10.76 -1.52 7.72
C ASP A 108 -9.50 -1.27 8.56
N GLN A 109 -8.95 -2.28 9.21
CA GLN A 109 -7.72 -2.17 9.99
C GLN A 109 -6.52 -1.80 9.11
N PHE A 110 -6.39 -2.41 7.93
CA PHE A 110 -5.34 -2.04 6.97
C PHE A 110 -5.54 -0.63 6.42
N GLN A 111 -6.78 -0.22 6.17
CA GLN A 111 -7.07 1.14 5.71
C GLN A 111 -6.64 2.19 6.74
N GLU A 112 -6.90 1.95 8.03
CA GLU A 112 -6.46 2.84 9.11
C GLU A 112 -4.93 2.95 9.18
N LYS A 113 -4.24 1.81 9.09
CA LYS A 113 -2.77 1.78 9.05
C LYS A 113 -2.23 2.53 7.84
N LYS A 114 -2.82 2.32 6.67
CA LYS A 114 -2.46 3.00 5.43
C LYS A 114 -2.61 4.51 5.58
N ASN A 115 -3.72 4.97 6.16
CA ASN A 115 -3.98 6.40 6.39
C ASN A 115 -2.92 7.03 7.30
N THR A 116 -2.54 6.35 8.38
CA THR A 116 -1.47 6.80 9.28
C THR A 116 -0.12 6.88 8.56
N LEU A 117 0.23 5.87 7.78
CA LEU A 117 1.47 5.85 7.01
C LEU A 117 1.48 6.92 5.92
N MET A 118 0.35 7.21 5.30
CA MET A 118 0.25 8.30 4.30
C MET A 118 0.48 9.66 4.93
N GLN A 119 0.02 9.87 6.16
CA GLN A 119 0.32 11.10 6.92
C GLN A 119 1.81 11.19 7.25
N GLU A 120 2.43 10.11 7.69
CA GLU A 120 3.88 10.04 7.93
C GLU A 120 4.67 10.31 6.66
N TYR A 121 4.26 9.71 5.54
CA TYR A 121 4.88 9.95 4.23
C TYR A 121 4.80 11.41 3.83
N SER A 122 3.63 12.03 3.98
CA SER A 122 3.43 13.45 3.66
C SER A 122 4.35 14.35 4.48
N LYS A 123 4.47 14.09 5.79
CA LYS A 123 5.38 14.86 6.67
C LYS A 123 6.84 14.67 6.27
N SER A 124 7.27 13.45 6.02
CA SER A 124 8.64 13.16 5.58
C SER A 124 8.95 13.78 4.23
N ASN A 125 7.99 13.76 3.32
CA ASN A 125 8.13 14.36 1.99
C ASN A 125 8.26 15.89 2.07
N ASP A 126 7.46 16.53 2.89
CA ASP A 126 7.52 17.98 3.12
C ASP A 126 8.87 18.38 3.72
N LEU A 127 9.32 17.66 4.75
CA LEU A 127 10.62 17.89 5.38
C LEU A 127 11.77 17.64 4.40
N PHE A 128 11.70 16.58 3.61
CA PHE A 128 12.69 16.31 2.56
C PHE A 128 12.79 17.48 1.58
N SER A 129 11.66 17.99 1.11
CA SER A 129 11.60 19.11 0.16
C SER A 129 12.19 20.37 0.77
N GLU A 130 11.90 20.67 2.03
CA GLU A 130 12.46 21.81 2.75
C GLU A 130 13.98 21.71 2.89
N LEU A 131 14.48 20.53 3.26
CA LEU A 131 15.92 20.30 3.42
C LEU A 131 16.67 20.41 2.08
N VAL A 132 16.12 19.87 1.02
CA VAL A 132 16.69 19.97 -0.33
C VAL A 132 16.75 21.44 -0.79
N GLN A 133 15.68 22.19 -0.55
CA GLN A 133 15.64 23.61 -0.90
C GLN A 133 16.65 24.42 -0.06
N TYR A 134 16.75 24.12 1.22
CA TYR A 134 17.72 24.74 2.11
C TYR A 134 19.16 24.47 1.65
N LYS A 135 19.48 23.23 1.29
CA LYS A 135 20.79 22.85 0.73
C LYS A 135 21.11 23.64 -0.54
N LYS A 136 20.16 23.77 -1.44
CA LYS A 136 20.30 24.52 -2.69
C LYS A 136 20.58 26.01 -2.41
N ASN A 137 19.85 26.60 -1.48
CA ASN A 137 20.05 27.99 -1.08
C ASN A 137 21.41 28.21 -0.44
N TYR A 138 21.85 27.27 0.41
CA TYR A 138 23.17 27.29 1.04
C TYR A 138 24.29 27.22 -0.01
N GLU A 139 24.22 26.31 -0.96
CA GLU A 139 25.18 26.17 -2.06
C GLU A 139 25.26 27.44 -2.91
N ASN A 140 24.12 28.04 -3.25
CA ASN A 140 24.06 29.30 -3.99
C ASN A 140 24.70 30.44 -3.22
N TYR A 141 24.49 30.52 -1.91
CA TYR A 141 25.12 31.51 -1.05
C TYR A 141 26.64 31.36 -1.01
N MET A 142 27.13 30.13 -0.85
CA MET A 142 28.56 29.85 -0.83
C MET A 142 29.24 30.15 -2.17
N ASP A 143 28.60 29.85 -3.29
CA ASP A 143 29.09 30.21 -4.63
C ASP A 143 29.24 31.72 -4.80
N LYS A 144 28.29 32.50 -4.31
CA LYS A 144 28.36 33.96 -4.35
C LYS A 144 29.51 34.50 -3.51
N GLU A 145 29.74 33.93 -2.33
CA GLU A 145 30.86 34.31 -1.45
C GLU A 145 32.21 34.01 -2.13
N VAL A 146 32.40 32.84 -2.72
CA VAL A 146 33.60 32.46 -3.46
C VAL A 146 33.86 33.44 -4.63
N LYS A 147 32.83 33.82 -5.37
CA LYS A 147 32.96 34.80 -6.46
C LYS A 147 33.34 36.18 -5.96
N ARG A 148 32.82 36.64 -4.81
CA ARG A 148 33.19 37.89 -4.18
C ARG A 148 34.64 37.91 -3.77
N GLU A 149 35.14 36.87 -3.14
CA GLU A 149 36.55 36.72 -2.75
C GLU A 149 37.47 36.77 -3.95
N ASN A 150 37.12 36.08 -5.06
CA ASN A 150 37.91 36.07 -6.29
C ASN A 150 37.94 37.44 -6.98
N ILE A 151 36.95 38.27 -6.81
CA ILE A 151 36.89 39.63 -7.39
C ILE A 151 37.75 40.61 -6.57
N GLN A 152 37.90 40.38 -5.25
CA GLN A 152 38.71 41.23 -4.36
C GLN A 152 40.21 40.97 -4.46
N GLU A 153 40.65 39.86 -5.00
CA GLU A 153 42.04 39.57 -5.34
C GLU A 153 42.44 40.25 -6.67
#